data_603cff8b136580fa8bb9e14def659c96
#
_entry.id   603cff8b136580fa8bb9e14def659c96
#
_cell.length_a   1.000
_cell.length_b   1.000
_cell.length_c   1.000
_cell.angle_alpha   90.00
_cell.angle_beta   90.00
_cell.angle_gamma   90.00
#
_symmetry.space_group_name_H-M   'P 1'
#
loop_
_entity.id
_entity.type
_entity.pdbx_description
1 polymer ?
#
loop_
_entity_poly.entity_id
_entity_poly.type
_entity_poly.pdbx_seq_one_letter_code
_entity_poly.pdbx_strand_id
1 'polypeptide(L)'
;MESSTSTSNGTGARGAVKAGPTRRRSDRTAGTLVLIGGACEPTGEALGAFLRQCKALDGGRIVGITTASQDPAGSARDWLKSFAEAGATHVEIPIVDRRDQAQDRRIAKMIEGADGIFFGGGDQVHLVATVGGSRVDRAVREAYANGATICGTSAGAAALTETILAGGEPDEYGQMQDLHLGPGFGLLGFRAMIDTHFTQRRRLQRLFMVIAQNPETLGLGIDEDTALVVQGHLGEVVGRGSVTFVDGRGVRFDNADECMDGKPLTLSYLRVGIVGSGYTLNLRERELEVLVQARQEEAAGVSELEVLRSEGMEG
;
A
#
# COMPACT_ATOMS: atom_id res chain seq x y z
N MET A 1 3.01 75.70 -35.13
CA MET A 1 1.68 75.53 -35.73
C MET A 1 1.37 74.09 -35.49
N GLU A 2 0.82 73.71 -34.33
CA GLU A 2 -0.61 73.54 -34.08
C GLU A 2 -1.24 72.70 -35.16
N SER A 3 -1.76 71.55 -34.86
CA SER A 3 -3.04 71.35 -34.20
C SER A 3 -3.29 69.86 -33.82
N SER A 4 -3.77 69.77 -32.67
CA SER A 4 -4.49 68.69 -32.00
C SER A 4 -5.71 68.14 -32.74
N THR A 5 -6.05 66.85 -32.48
CA THR A 5 -7.44 66.35 -32.21
C THR A 5 -7.35 64.91 -31.67
N SER A 6 -7.62 64.69 -30.48
CA SER A 6 -8.75 64.20 -29.68
C SER A 6 -9.43 62.94 -30.28
N THR A 7 -9.22 61.82 -29.64
CA THR A 7 -9.94 60.98 -28.67
C THR A 7 -11.28 60.38 -29.09
N SER A 8 -11.46 59.10 -28.91
CA SER A 8 -12.65 58.57 -28.24
C SER A 8 -12.40 57.19 -27.65
N ASN A 9 -12.63 57.13 -26.37
CA ASN A 9 -12.67 55.92 -25.54
C ASN A 9 -13.85 55.03 -25.93
N GLY A 10 -13.55 53.74 -26.10
CA GLY A 10 -14.55 52.68 -26.16
C GLY A 10 -14.29 51.68 -25.04
N THR A 11 -14.95 51.87 -23.91
CA THR A 11 -14.98 50.93 -22.78
C THR A 11 -15.82 49.73 -23.12
N GLY A 12 -15.18 48.61 -23.51
CA GLY A 12 -15.77 47.31 -23.59
C GLY A 12 -15.70 46.58 -22.23
N ALA A 13 -16.81 46.51 -21.53
CA ALA A 13 -16.95 45.72 -20.31
C ALA A 13 -16.77 44.23 -20.63
N ARG A 14 -15.65 43.67 -20.20
CA ARG A 14 -15.45 42.21 -20.20
C ARG A 14 -16.21 41.64 -18.98
N GLY A 15 -17.28 40.84 -19.25
CA GLY A 15 -18.04 40.13 -18.26
C GLY A 15 -17.14 39.19 -17.46
N ALA A 16 -17.11 39.37 -16.17
CA ALA A 16 -16.46 38.48 -15.22
C ALA A 16 -17.18 37.14 -15.21
N VAL A 17 -16.53 36.10 -15.72
CA VAL A 17 -16.94 34.71 -15.54
C VAL A 17 -16.75 34.40 -14.06
N LYS A 18 -17.87 34.22 -13.31
CA LYS A 18 -17.83 33.74 -11.94
C LYS A 18 -17.25 32.33 -11.94
N ALA A 19 -16.02 32.18 -11.45
CA ALA A 19 -15.46 30.88 -11.12
C ALA A 19 -16.32 30.26 -10.01
N GLY A 20 -16.93 29.11 -10.27
CA GLY A 20 -17.60 28.32 -9.26
C GLY A 20 -16.65 27.91 -8.16
N PRO A 21 -17.14 27.53 -6.96
CA PRO A 21 -16.29 27.21 -5.83
C PRO A 21 -15.40 26.02 -6.19
N THR A 22 -14.11 26.29 -6.33
CA THR A 22 -13.08 25.24 -6.38
C THR A 22 -13.09 24.51 -5.04
N ARG A 23 -13.62 23.28 -5.02
CA ARG A 23 -13.48 22.38 -3.87
C ARG A 23 -12.00 22.30 -3.52
N ARG A 24 -11.66 22.68 -2.30
CA ARG A 24 -10.29 22.60 -1.77
C ARG A 24 -9.83 21.16 -1.88
N ARG A 25 -8.59 20.95 -2.32
CA ARG A 25 -7.92 19.66 -2.53
C ARG A 25 -7.79 18.82 -1.25
N SER A 26 -8.17 19.35 -0.08
CA SER A 26 -8.06 18.75 1.25
C SER A 26 -9.22 17.80 1.65
N ASP A 27 -10.31 17.71 0.86
CA ASP A 27 -11.48 16.90 1.23
C ASP A 27 -11.62 15.60 0.40
N ARG A 28 -10.62 15.24 -0.41
CA ARG A 28 -10.60 13.94 -1.08
C ARG A 28 -9.79 12.98 -0.22
N THR A 29 -10.45 12.02 0.40
CA THR A 29 -9.79 10.84 0.98
C THR A 29 -9.04 10.13 -0.15
N ALA A 30 -7.75 9.85 0.04
CA ALA A 30 -7.00 8.97 -0.83
C ALA A 30 -7.73 7.61 -0.94
N GLY A 31 -7.49 6.87 -2.01
CA GLY A 31 -8.04 5.52 -2.18
C GLY A 31 -7.61 4.56 -1.07
N THR A 32 -8.03 3.32 -1.21
CA THR A 32 -7.66 2.24 -0.30
C THR A 32 -6.45 1.47 -0.87
N LEU A 33 -5.52 1.05 -0.01
CA LEU A 33 -4.50 0.08 -0.36
C LEU A 33 -4.87 -1.30 0.19
N VAL A 34 -4.71 -2.35 -0.63
CA VAL A 34 -4.89 -3.75 -0.22
C VAL A 34 -3.58 -4.47 -0.47
N LEU A 35 -2.89 -4.82 0.62
CA LEU A 35 -1.54 -5.36 0.61
C LEU A 35 -1.61 -6.85 0.94
N ILE A 36 -1.46 -7.72 -0.07
CA ILE A 36 -1.60 -9.18 0.09
C ILE A 36 -0.22 -9.82 0.18
N GLY A 37 -0.03 -10.71 1.15
CA GLY A 37 1.24 -11.40 1.39
C GLY A 37 1.63 -12.46 0.35
N GLY A 38 0.84 -12.66 -0.69
CA GLY A 38 1.05 -13.64 -1.75
C GLY A 38 0.12 -14.84 -1.66
N ALA A 39 0.19 -15.74 -2.63
CA ALA A 39 -0.55 -17.02 -2.69
C ALA A 39 -2.03 -16.90 -2.27
N CYS A 40 -2.71 -15.84 -2.76
CA CYS A 40 -4.12 -15.63 -2.41
C CYS A 40 -5.04 -16.55 -3.23
N GLU A 41 -5.98 -17.16 -2.55
CA GLU A 41 -7.01 -17.99 -3.16
C GLU A 41 -8.01 -17.09 -3.93
N PRO A 42 -8.49 -17.51 -5.14
CA PRO A 42 -9.43 -16.70 -5.92
C PRO A 42 -10.72 -16.36 -5.18
N THR A 43 -11.23 -17.28 -4.36
CA THR A 43 -12.43 -17.09 -3.54
C THR A 43 -12.10 -16.79 -2.08
N GLY A 44 -10.82 -16.52 -1.76
CA GLY A 44 -10.34 -16.21 -0.42
C GLY A 44 -10.69 -14.79 0.02
N GLU A 45 -10.66 -14.58 1.32
CA GLU A 45 -10.98 -13.28 1.93
C GLU A 45 -9.99 -12.18 1.53
N ALA A 46 -8.71 -12.52 1.31
CA ALA A 46 -7.69 -11.56 0.94
C ALA A 46 -7.97 -10.90 -0.42
N LEU A 47 -8.26 -11.70 -1.47
CA LEU A 47 -8.66 -11.18 -2.77
C LEU A 47 -10.05 -10.57 -2.70
N GLY A 48 -10.98 -11.19 -1.95
CA GLY A 48 -12.32 -10.68 -1.71
C GLY A 48 -12.33 -9.27 -1.12
N ALA A 49 -11.40 -8.95 -0.23
CA ALA A 49 -11.24 -7.60 0.31
C ALA A 49 -10.95 -6.57 -0.80
N PHE A 50 -10.05 -6.86 -1.73
CA PHE A 50 -9.81 -5.99 -2.89
C PHE A 50 -11.06 -5.82 -3.75
N LEU A 51 -11.75 -6.91 -4.08
CA LEU A 51 -12.96 -6.87 -4.92
C LEU A 51 -14.08 -6.05 -4.28
N ARG A 52 -14.25 -6.14 -2.96
CA ARG A 52 -15.22 -5.32 -2.20
C ARG A 52 -14.85 -3.85 -2.25
N GLN A 53 -13.58 -3.49 -2.00
CA GLN A 53 -13.12 -2.12 -1.97
C GLN A 53 -13.26 -1.41 -3.33
N CYS A 54 -12.96 -2.08 -4.44
CA CYS A 54 -13.12 -1.53 -5.78
C CYS A 54 -14.49 -1.82 -6.40
N LYS A 55 -15.45 -2.38 -5.64
CA LYS A 55 -16.82 -2.70 -6.09
C LYS A 55 -16.85 -3.57 -7.36
N ALA A 56 -15.89 -4.47 -7.51
CA ALA A 56 -15.75 -5.30 -8.71
C ALA A 56 -16.95 -6.18 -8.98
N LEU A 57 -17.64 -6.64 -7.92
CA LEU A 57 -18.86 -7.46 -8.02
C LEU A 57 -20.10 -6.64 -8.43
N ASP A 58 -20.04 -5.32 -8.31
CA ASP A 58 -21.09 -4.37 -8.69
C ASP A 58 -20.74 -3.62 -10.00
N GLY A 59 -19.82 -4.18 -10.80
CA GLY A 59 -19.43 -3.61 -12.09
C GLY A 59 -18.21 -2.68 -12.05
N GLY A 60 -17.50 -2.59 -10.92
CA GLY A 60 -16.23 -1.85 -10.81
C GLY A 60 -15.17 -2.43 -11.76
N ARG A 61 -14.39 -1.55 -12.39
CA ARG A 61 -13.40 -1.89 -13.40
C ARG A 61 -12.04 -2.12 -12.75
N ILE A 62 -11.41 -3.25 -13.06
CA ILE A 62 -10.06 -3.60 -12.61
C ILE A 62 -9.08 -3.51 -13.78
N VAL A 63 -7.94 -2.85 -13.55
CA VAL A 63 -6.78 -2.93 -14.43
C VAL A 63 -5.62 -3.59 -13.70
N GLY A 64 -5.16 -4.74 -14.22
CA GLY A 64 -4.05 -5.51 -13.66
C GLY A 64 -2.72 -5.18 -14.35
N ILE A 65 -1.63 -5.22 -13.59
CA ILE A 65 -0.24 -5.05 -14.03
C ILE A 65 0.55 -6.26 -13.55
N THR A 66 1.02 -7.08 -14.48
CA THR A 66 1.75 -8.34 -14.19
C THR A 66 3.25 -8.25 -14.48
N THR A 67 3.78 -7.04 -14.58
CA THR A 67 5.18 -6.74 -14.90
C THR A 67 6.19 -7.44 -13.99
N ALA A 68 5.85 -7.69 -12.72
CA ALA A 68 6.74 -8.39 -11.79
C ALA A 68 7.02 -9.85 -12.21
N SER A 69 6.14 -10.48 -12.98
CA SER A 69 6.28 -11.87 -13.44
C SER A 69 7.38 -12.02 -14.49
N GLN A 70 8.08 -13.14 -14.48
CA GLN A 70 8.99 -13.53 -15.56
C GLN A 70 8.24 -13.90 -16.86
N ASP A 71 6.95 -14.29 -16.75
CA ASP A 71 6.02 -14.43 -17.88
C ASP A 71 4.78 -13.53 -17.62
N PRO A 72 4.85 -12.24 -17.95
CA PRO A 72 3.74 -11.31 -17.74
C PRO A 72 2.45 -11.73 -18.46
N ALA A 73 2.58 -12.33 -19.65
CA ALA A 73 1.42 -12.77 -20.43
C ALA A 73 0.75 -14.02 -19.83
N GLY A 74 1.55 -14.99 -19.36
CA GLY A 74 1.04 -16.15 -18.62
C GLY A 74 0.35 -15.72 -17.33
N SER A 75 1.02 -14.91 -16.54
CA SER A 75 0.47 -14.35 -15.29
C SER A 75 -0.83 -13.56 -15.53
N ALA A 76 -0.92 -12.80 -16.64
CA ALA A 76 -2.15 -12.10 -16.99
C ALA A 76 -3.32 -13.06 -17.25
N ARG A 77 -3.08 -14.15 -17.97
CA ARG A 77 -4.11 -15.18 -18.20
C ARG A 77 -4.58 -15.85 -16.91
N ASP A 78 -3.64 -16.17 -16.02
CA ASP A 78 -3.95 -16.80 -14.75
C ASP A 78 -4.76 -15.88 -13.85
N TRP A 79 -4.38 -14.60 -13.76
CA TRP A 79 -5.13 -13.61 -13.00
C TRP A 79 -6.50 -13.32 -13.57
N LEU A 80 -6.65 -13.25 -14.91
CA LEU A 80 -7.97 -13.12 -15.53
C LEU A 80 -8.89 -14.29 -15.14
N LYS A 81 -8.35 -15.51 -15.09
CA LYS A 81 -9.09 -16.69 -14.63
C LYS A 81 -9.47 -16.57 -13.15
N SER A 82 -8.52 -16.19 -12.29
CA SER A 82 -8.76 -16.03 -10.86
C SER A 82 -9.80 -14.95 -10.55
N PHE A 83 -9.76 -13.81 -11.25
CA PHE A 83 -10.76 -12.76 -11.11
C PHE A 83 -12.15 -13.20 -11.60
N ALA A 84 -12.22 -13.95 -12.71
CA ALA A 84 -13.47 -14.50 -13.20
C ALA A 84 -14.08 -15.52 -12.22
N GLU A 85 -13.26 -16.39 -11.63
CA GLU A 85 -13.65 -17.33 -10.60
C GLU A 85 -14.15 -16.63 -9.34
N ALA A 86 -13.54 -15.49 -8.97
CA ALA A 86 -13.99 -14.62 -7.89
C ALA A 86 -15.22 -13.76 -8.22
N GLY A 87 -15.75 -13.84 -9.46
CA GLY A 87 -16.96 -13.14 -9.90
C GLY A 87 -16.74 -11.73 -10.47
N ALA A 88 -15.50 -11.27 -10.65
CA ALA A 88 -15.22 -9.99 -11.27
C ALA A 88 -15.30 -10.11 -12.81
N THR A 89 -16.11 -9.25 -13.44
CA THR A 89 -16.41 -9.34 -14.89
C THR A 89 -15.76 -8.27 -15.74
N HIS A 90 -15.31 -7.16 -15.14
CA HIS A 90 -14.70 -6.03 -15.84
C HIS A 90 -13.22 -5.92 -15.49
N VAL A 91 -12.41 -6.86 -16.00
CA VAL A 91 -10.98 -6.94 -15.72
C VAL A 91 -10.19 -6.87 -17.02
N GLU A 92 -9.24 -5.96 -17.09
CA GLU A 92 -8.31 -5.81 -18.19
C GLU A 92 -6.86 -5.90 -17.66
N ILE A 93 -6.01 -6.70 -18.29
CA ILE A 93 -4.60 -6.84 -17.91
C ILE A 93 -3.72 -6.58 -19.14
N PRO A 94 -3.38 -5.31 -19.41
CA PRO A 94 -2.45 -4.97 -20.48
C PRO A 94 -1.04 -5.48 -20.14
N ILE A 95 -0.32 -5.95 -21.15
CA ILE A 95 1.05 -6.40 -20.94
C ILE A 95 1.99 -5.19 -20.92
N VAL A 96 2.65 -5.01 -19.79
CA VAL A 96 3.68 -4.00 -19.54
C VAL A 96 4.93 -4.72 -19.07
N ASP A 97 5.79 -5.12 -19.99
CA ASP A 97 7.00 -5.89 -19.74
C ASP A 97 8.28 -5.04 -19.90
N ARG A 98 8.16 -3.92 -20.59
CA ARG A 98 9.28 -3.01 -20.88
C ARG A 98 8.91 -1.57 -20.62
N ARG A 99 9.92 -0.77 -20.36
CA ARG A 99 9.82 0.65 -20.03
C ARG A 99 9.06 1.49 -21.08
N ASP A 100 9.19 1.16 -22.38
CA ASP A 100 8.48 1.83 -23.46
C ASP A 100 6.97 1.58 -23.40
N GLN A 101 6.55 0.36 -23.05
CA GLN A 101 5.14 0.01 -22.83
C GLN A 101 4.54 0.73 -21.60
N ALA A 102 5.33 0.94 -20.56
CA ALA A 102 4.91 1.76 -19.41
C ALA A 102 4.70 3.25 -19.78
N GLN A 103 5.13 3.70 -20.96
CA GLN A 103 4.87 5.04 -21.50
C GLN A 103 3.62 5.09 -22.41
N ASP A 104 2.94 3.96 -22.64
CA ASP A 104 1.77 3.92 -23.52
C ASP A 104 0.60 4.72 -22.93
N ARG A 105 0.10 5.68 -23.72
CA ARG A 105 -1.02 6.54 -23.34
C ARG A 105 -2.34 5.78 -23.19
N ARG A 106 -2.53 4.69 -23.93
CA ARG A 106 -3.76 3.89 -23.89
C ARG A 106 -3.84 3.16 -22.56
N ILE A 107 -2.71 2.54 -22.11
CA ILE A 107 -2.62 1.86 -20.82
C ILE A 107 -2.82 2.86 -19.69
N ALA A 108 -2.15 4.02 -19.72
CA ALA A 108 -2.35 5.07 -18.74
C ALA A 108 -3.84 5.49 -18.64
N LYS A 109 -4.52 5.68 -19.79
CA LYS A 109 -5.93 6.05 -19.82
C LYS A 109 -6.85 4.94 -19.27
N MET A 110 -6.53 3.67 -19.48
CA MET A 110 -7.25 2.55 -18.88
C MET A 110 -7.19 2.63 -17.35
N ILE A 111 -5.99 2.90 -16.80
CA ILE A 111 -5.74 3.03 -15.36
C ILE A 111 -6.45 4.24 -14.77
N GLU A 112 -6.47 5.39 -15.46
CA GLU A 112 -7.19 6.59 -15.01
C GLU A 112 -8.70 6.36 -14.83
N GLY A 113 -9.28 5.40 -15.57
CA GLY A 113 -10.69 5.04 -15.51
C GLY A 113 -10.98 3.79 -14.67
N ALA A 114 -10.01 3.24 -13.94
CA ALA A 114 -10.18 2.04 -13.14
C ALA A 114 -10.67 2.37 -11.72
N ASP A 115 -11.55 1.52 -11.17
CA ASP A 115 -11.96 1.54 -9.77
C ASP A 115 -10.98 0.74 -8.90
N GLY A 116 -10.34 -0.28 -9.48
CA GLY A 116 -9.30 -1.10 -8.87
C GLY A 116 -8.08 -1.23 -9.77
N ILE A 117 -6.89 -1.11 -9.19
CA ILE A 117 -5.61 -1.37 -9.86
C ILE A 117 -4.90 -2.48 -9.12
N PHE A 118 -4.50 -3.52 -9.84
CA PHE A 118 -3.89 -4.72 -9.26
C PHE A 118 -2.46 -4.90 -9.75
N PHE A 119 -1.52 -5.09 -8.82
CA PHE A 119 -0.13 -5.45 -9.10
C PHE A 119 0.13 -6.90 -8.71
N GLY A 120 0.49 -7.72 -9.71
CA GLY A 120 0.83 -9.13 -9.51
C GLY A 120 2.18 -9.35 -8.82
N GLY A 121 2.42 -10.61 -8.42
CA GLY A 121 3.67 -11.04 -7.81
C GLY A 121 4.78 -11.33 -8.82
N GLY A 122 6.00 -11.56 -8.28
CA GLY A 122 7.23 -11.85 -9.03
C GLY A 122 8.45 -11.11 -8.47
N ASP A 123 9.11 -10.32 -9.31
CA ASP A 123 10.27 -9.48 -8.96
C ASP A 123 9.85 -8.02 -8.78
N GLN A 124 9.88 -7.52 -7.55
CA GLN A 124 9.54 -6.13 -7.22
C GLN A 124 10.54 -5.12 -7.79
N VAL A 125 11.80 -5.50 -7.96
CA VAL A 125 12.83 -4.62 -8.55
C VAL A 125 12.52 -4.40 -10.02
N HIS A 126 12.21 -5.46 -10.75
CA HIS A 126 11.83 -5.38 -12.15
C HIS A 126 10.53 -4.56 -12.33
N LEU A 127 9.54 -4.76 -11.47
CA LEU A 127 8.29 -4.00 -11.48
C LEU A 127 8.56 -2.49 -11.32
N VAL A 128 9.31 -2.10 -10.30
CA VAL A 128 9.60 -0.69 -10.03
C VAL A 128 10.49 -0.08 -11.10
N ALA A 129 11.51 -0.79 -11.58
CA ALA A 129 12.40 -0.31 -12.65
C ALA A 129 11.63 -0.06 -13.97
N THR A 130 10.66 -0.93 -14.28
CA THR A 130 9.87 -0.83 -15.51
C THR A 130 8.79 0.24 -15.41
N VAL A 131 8.04 0.30 -14.32
CA VAL A 131 6.84 1.14 -14.18
C VAL A 131 7.12 2.46 -13.47
N GLY A 132 8.00 2.52 -12.47
CA GLY A 132 8.25 3.69 -11.63
C GLY A 132 8.63 4.95 -12.43
N GLY A 133 8.00 6.09 -12.17
CA GLY A 133 8.19 7.37 -12.85
C GLY A 133 7.71 7.40 -14.32
N SER A 134 7.01 6.37 -14.80
CA SER A 134 6.42 6.31 -16.14
C SER A 134 5.07 7.03 -16.22
N ARG A 135 4.41 6.98 -17.40
CA ARG A 135 3.02 7.42 -17.55
C ARG A 135 2.06 6.54 -16.79
N VAL A 136 2.30 5.23 -16.78
CA VAL A 136 1.51 4.25 -16.00
C VAL A 136 1.60 4.56 -14.51
N ASP A 137 2.79 4.79 -13.95
CA ASP A 137 2.93 5.18 -12.53
C ASP A 137 2.17 6.47 -12.19
N ARG A 138 2.26 7.49 -13.07
CA ARG A 138 1.48 8.72 -12.85
C ARG A 138 -0.02 8.48 -12.85
N ALA A 139 -0.51 7.68 -13.80
CA ALA A 139 -1.93 7.32 -13.87
C ALA A 139 -2.39 6.56 -12.61
N VAL A 140 -1.56 5.64 -12.09
CA VAL A 140 -1.82 4.93 -10.82
C VAL A 140 -1.93 5.92 -9.65
N ARG A 141 -0.98 6.85 -9.52
CA ARG A 141 -1.01 7.87 -8.45
C ARG A 141 -2.22 8.79 -8.56
N GLU A 142 -2.59 9.18 -9.77
CA GLU A 142 -3.77 10.02 -10.02
C GLU A 142 -5.06 9.27 -9.72
N ALA A 143 -5.18 8.01 -10.13
CA ALA A 143 -6.33 7.16 -9.82
C ALA A 143 -6.46 6.96 -8.29
N TYR A 144 -5.37 6.63 -7.59
CA TYR A 144 -5.33 6.51 -6.13
C TYR A 144 -5.78 7.80 -5.43
N ALA A 145 -5.22 8.95 -5.84
CA ALA A 145 -5.62 10.26 -5.30
C ALA A 145 -7.09 10.61 -5.59
N ASN A 146 -7.70 9.98 -6.59
CA ASN A 146 -9.11 10.13 -6.94
C ASN A 146 -10.03 9.09 -6.28
N GLY A 147 -9.49 8.20 -5.43
CA GLY A 147 -10.26 7.24 -4.65
C GLY A 147 -10.25 5.81 -5.18
N ALA A 148 -9.48 5.49 -6.23
CA ALA A 148 -9.33 4.12 -6.69
C ALA A 148 -8.63 3.24 -5.64
N THR A 149 -8.98 1.96 -5.60
CA THR A 149 -8.33 0.97 -4.74
C THR A 149 -7.10 0.40 -5.44
N ILE A 150 -5.94 0.47 -4.78
CA ILE A 150 -4.72 -0.19 -5.26
C ILE A 150 -4.51 -1.48 -4.49
N CYS A 151 -4.37 -2.59 -5.20
CA CYS A 151 -4.01 -3.87 -4.63
C CYS A 151 -2.64 -4.31 -5.13
N GLY A 152 -1.82 -4.83 -4.24
CA GLY A 152 -0.59 -5.54 -4.60
C GLY A 152 -0.53 -6.89 -3.91
N THR A 153 -0.07 -7.92 -4.61
CA THR A 153 0.19 -9.23 -4.01
C THR A 153 1.66 -9.59 -4.12
N SER A 154 2.25 -10.13 -3.06
CA SER A 154 3.67 -10.52 -3.00
C SER A 154 4.58 -9.34 -3.42
N ALA A 155 5.39 -9.49 -4.47
CA ALA A 155 6.22 -8.42 -5.01
C ALA A 155 5.43 -7.14 -5.34
N GLY A 156 4.18 -7.27 -5.82
CA GLY A 156 3.28 -6.14 -6.05
C GLY A 156 2.95 -5.38 -4.77
N ALA A 157 2.76 -6.06 -3.63
CA ALA A 157 2.53 -5.42 -2.33
C ALA A 157 3.80 -4.74 -1.82
N ALA A 158 4.94 -5.42 -1.89
CA ALA A 158 6.23 -4.86 -1.49
C ALA A 158 6.57 -3.58 -2.27
N ALA A 159 6.26 -3.53 -3.57
CA ALA A 159 6.54 -2.39 -4.43
C ALA A 159 5.77 -1.10 -4.05
N LEU A 160 4.67 -1.20 -3.28
CA LEU A 160 3.85 -0.02 -2.92
C LEU A 160 4.46 0.84 -1.81
N THR A 161 5.49 0.38 -1.11
CA THR A 161 6.25 1.14 -0.11
C THR A 161 7.21 2.15 -0.77
N GLU A 162 7.74 3.09 0.01
CA GLU A 162 8.76 4.05 -0.44
C GLU A 162 10.11 3.35 -0.69
N THR A 163 10.45 2.41 0.19
CA THR A 163 11.66 1.59 0.09
C THR A 163 11.26 0.13 0.06
N ILE A 164 11.80 -0.61 -0.89
CA ILE A 164 11.58 -2.05 -1.04
C ILE A 164 12.78 -2.86 -0.60
N LEU A 165 12.50 -4.06 -0.11
CA LEU A 165 13.50 -5.09 0.10
C LEU A 165 13.77 -5.74 -1.27
N ALA A 166 14.91 -5.39 -1.88
CA ALA A 166 15.26 -5.81 -3.23
C ALA A 166 15.93 -7.18 -3.29
N GLY A 167 16.51 -7.64 -2.17
CA GLY A 167 17.17 -8.92 -2.05
C GLY A 167 17.61 -9.21 -0.62
N GLY A 168 18.19 -10.37 -0.42
CA GLY A 168 18.65 -10.87 0.87
C GLY A 168 17.70 -11.92 1.44
N GLU A 169 18.20 -13.14 1.57
CA GLU A 169 17.53 -14.20 2.31
C GLU A 169 18.46 -14.62 3.45
N PRO A 170 17.95 -14.88 4.65
CA PRO A 170 18.76 -15.37 5.75
C PRO A 170 19.26 -16.79 5.42
N ASP A 171 20.48 -17.09 5.82
CA ASP A 171 21.02 -18.45 5.78
C ASP A 171 20.36 -19.35 6.84
N GLU A 172 20.82 -20.59 6.96
CA GLU A 172 20.29 -21.56 7.93
C GLU A 172 20.47 -21.14 9.41
N TYR A 173 21.38 -20.21 9.69
CA TYR A 173 21.64 -19.62 11.00
C TYR A 173 20.94 -18.26 11.19
N GLY A 174 20.20 -17.79 10.16
CA GLY A 174 19.54 -16.49 10.18
C GLY A 174 20.47 -15.30 9.93
N GLN A 175 21.68 -15.56 9.42
CA GLN A 175 22.62 -14.50 9.08
C GLN A 175 22.27 -13.93 7.70
N MET A 176 22.37 -12.61 7.60
CA MET A 176 22.10 -11.86 6.38
C MET A 176 23.41 -11.39 5.77
N GLN A 177 23.75 -11.88 4.60
CA GLN A 177 24.98 -11.45 3.93
C GLN A 177 24.75 -10.37 2.86
N ASP A 178 23.58 -10.35 2.25
CA ASP A 178 23.27 -9.49 1.10
C ASP A 178 21.90 -8.83 1.23
N LEU A 179 21.78 -7.87 2.16
CA LEU A 179 20.56 -7.07 2.27
C LEU A 179 20.59 -5.91 1.27
N HIS A 180 19.73 -5.95 0.26
CA HIS A 180 19.60 -4.90 -0.73
C HIS A 180 18.28 -4.16 -0.58
N LEU A 181 18.36 -2.84 -0.47
CA LEU A 181 17.21 -1.94 -0.46
C LEU A 181 17.16 -1.16 -1.76
N GLY A 182 15.94 -0.87 -2.23
CA GLY A 182 15.73 -0.09 -3.45
C GLY A 182 14.52 0.84 -3.31
N PRO A 183 14.32 1.76 -4.26
CA PRO A 183 13.13 2.61 -4.27
C PRO A 183 11.88 1.79 -4.61
N GLY A 184 10.74 2.16 -4.03
CA GLY A 184 9.41 1.65 -4.38
C GLY A 184 8.52 2.73 -4.94
N PHE A 185 7.22 2.47 -5.05
CA PHE A 185 6.24 3.45 -5.53
C PHE A 185 5.87 4.51 -4.49
N GLY A 186 6.06 4.27 -3.20
CA GLY A 186 5.78 5.26 -2.14
C GLY A 186 4.31 5.66 -2.05
N LEU A 187 3.38 4.72 -2.16
CA LEU A 187 1.93 4.97 -2.08
C LEU A 187 1.38 4.92 -0.66
N LEU A 188 2.10 4.29 0.28
CA LEU A 188 1.65 4.14 1.67
C LEU A 188 1.58 5.45 2.47
N GLY A 189 2.28 6.50 2.05
CA GLY A 189 2.25 7.81 2.73
C GLY A 189 2.96 7.90 4.09
N PHE A 190 3.58 6.81 4.57
CA PHE A 190 4.43 6.75 5.76
C PHE A 190 5.57 5.75 5.55
N ARG A 191 6.62 5.85 6.36
CA ARG A 191 7.79 4.97 6.25
C ARG A 191 7.44 3.58 6.73
N ALA A 192 7.26 2.65 5.80
CA ALA A 192 7.10 1.24 6.07
C ALA A 192 7.85 0.40 5.05
N MET A 193 8.17 -0.81 5.44
CA MET A 193 8.73 -1.84 4.58
C MET A 193 7.88 -3.09 4.70
N ILE A 194 7.47 -3.65 3.56
CA ILE A 194 6.64 -4.84 3.49
C ILE A 194 7.49 -6.03 3.11
N ASP A 195 7.38 -7.09 3.91
CA ASP A 195 7.87 -8.42 3.58
C ASP A 195 6.69 -9.39 3.46
N THR A 196 6.68 -10.18 2.40
CA THR A 196 5.55 -11.04 2.03
C THR A 196 5.91 -12.53 2.15
N HIS A 197 4.92 -13.44 2.09
CA HIS A 197 5.11 -14.85 2.39
C HIS A 197 5.82 -15.05 3.74
N PHE A 198 5.44 -14.24 4.71
CA PHE A 198 6.31 -13.90 5.84
C PHE A 198 6.60 -15.12 6.72
N THR A 199 5.58 -15.70 7.33
CA THR A 199 5.72 -16.90 8.15
C THR A 199 6.11 -18.12 7.32
N GLN A 200 5.56 -18.24 6.10
CA GLN A 200 5.79 -19.37 5.21
C GLN A 200 7.26 -19.49 4.78
N ARG A 201 7.97 -18.36 4.65
CA ARG A 201 9.40 -18.31 4.32
C ARG A 201 10.31 -17.96 5.50
N ARG A 202 9.77 -17.96 6.74
CA ARG A 202 10.52 -17.71 8.00
C ARG A 202 11.31 -16.39 7.98
N ARG A 203 10.69 -15.31 7.48
CA ARG A 203 11.38 -14.04 7.17
C ARG A 203 11.55 -13.07 8.35
N LEU A 204 11.24 -13.51 9.57
CA LEU A 204 11.28 -12.66 10.77
C LEU A 204 12.67 -12.04 10.99
N GLN A 205 13.75 -12.83 10.88
CA GLN A 205 15.10 -12.33 11.09
C GLN A 205 15.52 -11.32 10.01
N ARG A 206 15.08 -11.54 8.77
CA ARG A 206 15.28 -10.58 7.68
C ARG A 206 14.64 -9.23 7.99
N LEU A 207 13.41 -9.24 8.47
CA LEU A 207 12.70 -8.02 8.84
C LEU A 207 13.37 -7.33 10.03
N PHE A 208 13.86 -8.07 11.03
CA PHE A 208 14.61 -7.52 12.15
C PHE A 208 15.88 -6.80 11.69
N MET A 209 16.65 -7.40 10.77
CA MET A 209 17.84 -6.78 10.21
C MET A 209 17.52 -5.46 9.50
N VAL A 210 16.49 -5.45 8.67
CA VAL A 210 16.03 -4.24 7.97
C VAL A 210 15.69 -3.14 8.95
N ILE A 211 14.96 -3.47 10.02
CA ILE A 211 14.52 -2.49 11.02
C ILE A 211 15.65 -2.07 11.94
N ALA A 212 16.62 -2.94 12.23
CA ALA A 212 17.82 -2.54 12.96
C ALA A 212 18.61 -1.45 12.20
N GLN A 213 18.77 -1.60 10.88
CA GLN A 213 19.41 -0.59 10.04
C GLN A 213 18.57 0.68 9.84
N ASN A 214 17.25 0.58 9.98
CA ASN A 214 16.31 1.68 9.72
C ASN A 214 15.22 1.74 10.80
N PRO A 215 15.54 2.06 12.08
CA PRO A 215 14.62 1.90 13.20
C PRO A 215 13.38 2.82 13.14
N GLU A 216 13.42 3.89 12.37
CA GLU A 216 12.27 4.76 12.11
C GLU A 216 11.25 4.15 11.12
N THR A 217 11.63 3.09 10.41
CA THR A 217 10.74 2.40 9.46
C THR A 217 9.87 1.38 10.20
N LEU A 218 8.59 1.30 9.87
CA LEU A 218 7.69 0.25 10.34
C LEU A 218 7.88 -0.99 9.48
N GLY A 219 8.31 -2.11 10.07
CA GLY A 219 8.32 -3.40 9.40
C GLY A 219 6.94 -4.05 9.39
N LEU A 220 6.49 -4.54 8.24
CA LEU A 220 5.23 -5.24 8.06
C LEU A 220 5.48 -6.57 7.35
N GLY A 221 5.38 -7.68 8.10
CA GLY A 221 5.42 -9.03 7.55
C GLY A 221 4.02 -9.55 7.30
N ILE A 222 3.65 -9.83 6.05
CA ILE A 222 2.30 -10.25 5.67
C ILE A 222 2.33 -11.71 5.23
N ASP A 223 1.50 -12.55 5.84
CA ASP A 223 1.37 -13.96 5.53
C ASP A 223 0.65 -14.21 4.20
N GLU A 224 0.83 -15.41 3.63
CA GLU A 224 0.09 -15.85 2.44
C GLU A 224 -1.43 -15.84 2.71
N ASP A 225 -2.21 -15.60 1.66
CA ASP A 225 -3.69 -15.49 1.69
C ASP A 225 -4.20 -14.56 2.81
N THR A 226 -3.44 -13.50 3.06
CA THR A 226 -3.71 -12.47 4.08
C THR A 226 -3.51 -11.10 3.48
N ALA A 227 -4.42 -10.19 3.77
CA ALA A 227 -4.38 -8.80 3.32
C ALA A 227 -4.33 -7.84 4.50
N LEU A 228 -3.55 -6.78 4.37
CA LEU A 228 -3.66 -5.56 5.17
C LEU A 228 -4.38 -4.50 4.33
N VAL A 229 -5.61 -4.18 4.70
CA VAL A 229 -6.46 -3.17 4.04
C VAL A 229 -6.22 -1.83 4.71
N VAL A 230 -5.54 -0.91 4.00
CA VAL A 230 -5.11 0.37 4.56
C VAL A 230 -5.99 1.51 4.08
N GLN A 231 -6.58 2.23 5.03
CA GLN A 231 -7.33 3.46 4.82
C GLN A 231 -6.79 4.55 5.76
N GLY A 232 -6.15 5.56 5.20
CA GLY A 232 -5.46 6.57 6.01
C GLY A 232 -4.31 5.96 6.82
N HIS A 233 -4.46 5.92 8.14
CA HIS A 233 -3.48 5.34 9.06
C HIS A 233 -3.94 4.04 9.74
N LEU A 234 -5.10 3.53 9.37
CA LEU A 234 -5.65 2.28 9.86
C LEU A 234 -5.43 1.16 8.87
N GLY A 235 -4.96 0.01 9.35
CA GLY A 235 -4.76 -1.19 8.58
C GLY A 235 -5.56 -2.35 9.18
N GLU A 236 -6.65 -2.75 8.54
CA GLU A 236 -7.43 -3.93 8.92
C GLU A 236 -6.80 -5.19 8.34
N VAL A 237 -6.65 -6.23 9.14
CA VAL A 237 -6.15 -7.54 8.70
C VAL A 237 -7.32 -8.44 8.31
N VAL A 238 -7.24 -8.99 7.10
CA VAL A 238 -8.28 -9.87 6.52
C VAL A 238 -7.61 -11.10 5.90
N GLY A 239 -8.16 -12.28 6.09
CA GLY A 239 -7.67 -13.52 5.48
C GLY A 239 -7.28 -14.59 6.50
N ARG A 240 -6.45 -15.56 6.08
CA ARG A 240 -6.17 -16.78 6.86
C ARG A 240 -5.07 -16.66 7.89
N GLY A 241 -4.09 -15.81 7.65
CA GLY A 241 -2.91 -15.66 8.49
C GLY A 241 -2.94 -14.38 9.30
N SER A 242 -1.79 -13.78 9.45
CA SER A 242 -1.57 -12.60 10.28
C SER A 242 -0.68 -11.57 9.59
N VAL A 243 -0.64 -10.39 10.15
CA VAL A 243 0.36 -9.36 9.87
C VAL A 243 1.24 -9.21 11.11
N THR A 244 2.52 -9.44 10.95
CA THR A 244 3.53 -9.15 11.99
C THR A 244 4.03 -7.72 11.78
N PHE A 245 3.93 -6.86 12.79
CA PHE A 245 4.57 -5.56 12.74
C PHE A 245 5.82 -5.53 13.61
N VAL A 246 6.83 -4.78 13.15
CA VAL A 246 8.13 -4.61 13.82
C VAL A 246 8.42 -3.12 13.93
N ASP A 247 8.55 -2.62 15.16
CA ASP A 247 8.83 -1.22 15.46
C ASP A 247 10.19 -1.08 16.14
N GLY A 248 11.12 -0.44 15.46
CA GLY A 248 12.49 -0.24 15.90
C GLY A 248 12.73 0.99 16.77
N ARG A 249 11.75 1.87 16.97
CA ARG A 249 11.92 3.14 17.71
C ARG A 249 12.40 2.97 19.16
N GLY A 250 12.22 1.77 19.74
CA GLY A 250 12.67 1.43 21.07
C GLY A 250 14.04 0.77 21.13
N VAL A 251 14.69 0.54 20.01
CA VAL A 251 16.01 -0.14 19.95
C VAL A 251 17.05 0.65 20.76
N ARG A 252 17.76 -0.06 21.64
CA ARG A 252 18.80 0.52 22.49
C ARG A 252 20.20 0.03 22.13
N PHE A 253 20.27 -1.12 21.51
CA PHE A 253 21.52 -1.72 21.04
C PHE A 253 21.24 -2.61 19.83
N ASP A 254 22.06 -2.49 18.82
CA ASP A 254 22.17 -3.40 17.70
C ASP A 254 23.63 -3.49 17.21
N ASN A 255 23.93 -4.52 16.43
CA ASN A 255 25.19 -4.69 15.73
C ASN A 255 24.94 -4.89 14.24
N ALA A 256 23.93 -4.25 13.68
CA ALA A 256 23.52 -4.45 12.29
C ALA A 256 24.65 -4.22 11.29
N ASP A 257 25.54 -3.26 11.55
CA ASP A 257 26.71 -2.98 10.70
C ASP A 257 27.71 -4.16 10.67
N GLU A 258 27.85 -4.90 11.78
CA GLU A 258 28.76 -6.05 11.86
C GLU A 258 28.18 -7.32 11.20
N CYS A 259 26.86 -7.37 11.01
CA CYS A 259 26.22 -8.52 10.38
C CYS A 259 26.58 -8.64 8.90
N MET A 260 26.91 -7.54 8.24
CA MET A 260 27.39 -7.55 6.85
C MET A 260 28.74 -8.27 6.72
N ASP A 261 29.47 -8.43 7.82
CA ASP A 261 30.73 -9.22 7.92
C ASP A 261 30.45 -10.67 8.35
N GLY A 262 29.19 -11.13 8.32
CA GLY A 262 28.82 -12.52 8.67
C GLY A 262 28.68 -12.79 10.16
N LYS A 263 28.56 -11.75 11.01
CA LYS A 263 28.25 -11.94 12.44
C LYS A 263 26.74 -12.08 12.65
N PRO A 264 26.31 -12.88 13.63
CA PRO A 264 24.90 -12.97 14.01
C PRO A 264 24.34 -11.62 14.51
N LEU A 265 23.09 -11.32 14.16
CA LEU A 265 22.40 -10.12 14.64
C LEU A 265 22.21 -10.18 16.16
N THR A 266 22.63 -9.12 16.83
CA THR A 266 22.32 -8.85 18.23
C THR A 266 21.47 -7.58 18.28
N LEU A 267 20.29 -7.66 18.89
CA LEU A 267 19.33 -6.58 18.90
C LEU A 267 18.55 -6.57 20.21
N SER A 268 18.33 -5.41 20.81
CA SER A 268 17.58 -5.29 22.06
C SER A 268 16.48 -4.23 21.99
N TYR A 269 15.38 -4.49 22.71
CA TYR A 269 14.22 -3.58 22.82
C TYR A 269 13.48 -3.33 21.52
N LEU A 270 13.42 -4.31 20.64
CA LEU A 270 12.58 -4.30 19.47
C LEU A 270 11.13 -4.62 19.88
N ARG A 271 10.18 -3.81 19.45
CA ARG A 271 8.76 -4.09 19.66
C ARG A 271 8.18 -4.86 18.49
N VAL A 272 7.62 -6.03 18.77
CA VAL A 272 7.01 -6.90 17.77
C VAL A 272 5.58 -7.22 18.21
N GLY A 273 4.66 -7.16 17.26
CA GLY A 273 3.28 -7.61 17.48
C GLY A 273 2.76 -8.40 16.29
N ILE A 274 1.79 -9.26 16.56
CA ILE A 274 1.09 -10.07 15.55
C ILE A 274 -0.38 -9.67 15.58
N VAL A 275 -0.92 -9.35 14.42
CA VAL A 275 -2.30 -8.91 14.23
C VAL A 275 -3.03 -9.94 13.37
N GLY A 276 -3.99 -10.63 13.94
CA GLY A 276 -4.82 -11.60 13.23
C GLY A 276 -5.97 -10.96 12.46
N SER A 277 -6.65 -11.77 11.66
CA SER A 277 -7.84 -11.35 10.90
C SER A 277 -8.92 -10.77 11.81
N GLY A 278 -9.57 -9.69 11.37
CA GLY A 278 -10.61 -8.97 12.10
C GLY A 278 -10.09 -7.90 13.07
N TYR A 279 -8.77 -7.78 13.25
CA TYR A 279 -8.17 -6.72 14.06
C TYR A 279 -7.57 -5.62 13.20
N THR A 280 -7.52 -4.42 13.76
CA THR A 280 -6.97 -3.23 13.09
C THR A 280 -5.68 -2.78 13.77
N LEU A 281 -4.64 -2.55 12.97
CA LEU A 281 -3.39 -1.93 13.35
C LEU A 281 -3.45 -0.42 13.06
N ASN A 282 -3.21 0.39 14.08
CA ASN A 282 -2.93 1.80 13.87
C ASN A 282 -1.46 1.95 13.42
N LEU A 283 -1.27 2.22 12.16
CA LEU A 283 0.05 2.28 11.51
C LEU A 283 0.87 3.49 11.95
N ARG A 284 0.21 4.56 12.40
CA ARG A 284 0.85 5.77 12.91
C ARG A 284 1.38 5.56 14.33
N GLU A 285 0.53 5.01 15.20
CA GLU A 285 0.89 4.70 16.58
C GLU A 285 1.70 3.40 16.68
N ARG A 286 1.63 2.57 15.63
CA ARG A 286 2.27 1.25 15.52
C ARG A 286 1.79 0.29 16.59
N GLU A 287 0.48 0.27 16.82
CA GLU A 287 -0.17 -0.48 17.89
C GLU A 287 -1.58 -0.90 17.47
N LEU A 288 -2.17 -1.89 18.17
CA LEU A 288 -3.56 -2.27 17.92
C LEU A 288 -4.50 -1.08 18.18
N GLU A 289 -5.44 -0.83 17.29
CA GLU A 289 -6.38 0.30 17.39
C GLU A 289 -7.19 0.27 18.67
N VAL A 290 -7.60 -0.90 19.14
CA VAL A 290 -8.32 -1.08 20.42
C VAL A 290 -7.53 -0.54 21.62
N LEU A 291 -6.20 -0.65 21.63
CA LEU A 291 -5.35 -0.12 22.70
C LEU A 291 -5.17 1.39 22.60
N VAL A 292 -5.17 1.92 21.36
CA VAL A 292 -5.11 3.38 21.12
C VAL A 292 -6.39 4.03 21.61
N GLN A 293 -7.54 3.43 21.31
CA GLN A 293 -8.86 3.92 21.75
C GLN A 293 -8.97 3.89 23.28
N ALA A 294 -8.59 2.78 23.94
CA ALA A 294 -8.62 2.67 25.40
C ALA A 294 -7.81 3.79 26.07
N ARG A 295 -6.59 4.08 25.61
CA ARG A 295 -5.78 5.19 26.14
C ARG A 295 -6.41 6.57 25.93
N GLN A 296 -7.12 6.78 24.82
CA GLN A 296 -7.82 8.04 24.55
C GLN A 296 -9.02 8.22 25.49
N GLU A 297 -9.74 7.16 25.79
CA GLU A 297 -10.87 7.13 26.73
C GLU A 297 -10.39 7.41 28.16
N GLU A 298 -9.31 6.76 28.62
CA GLU A 298 -8.67 7.05 29.90
C GLU A 298 -8.23 8.52 30.01
N ALA A 299 -7.58 9.05 28.98
CA ALA A 299 -7.13 10.44 28.95
C ALA A 299 -8.29 11.45 28.94
N ALA A 300 -9.45 11.07 28.39
CA ALA A 300 -10.67 11.87 28.37
C ALA A 300 -11.46 11.78 29.71
N GLY A 301 -11.01 10.97 30.68
CA GLY A 301 -11.68 10.79 31.99
C GLY A 301 -12.96 9.95 31.91
N VAL A 302 -13.15 9.18 30.83
CA VAL A 302 -14.22 8.20 30.73
C VAL A 302 -13.79 6.99 31.53
N SER A 303 -14.34 6.83 32.75
CA SER A 303 -14.01 5.67 33.58
C SER A 303 -14.66 4.40 33.05
N GLU A 304 -13.96 3.26 33.10
CA GLU A 304 -14.48 1.92 32.75
C GLU A 304 -15.85 1.61 33.44
N LEU A 305 -16.20 2.29 34.50
CA LEU A 305 -17.49 2.19 35.20
C LEU A 305 -18.68 2.79 34.43
N GLU A 306 -18.48 3.68 33.48
CA GLU A 306 -19.56 4.25 32.65
C GLU A 306 -19.90 3.35 31.46
N VAL A 307 -18.91 2.67 30.89
CA VAL A 307 -19.13 1.73 29.78
C VAL A 307 -19.94 0.52 30.25
N LEU A 308 -19.65 -0.03 31.43
CA LEU A 308 -20.40 -1.14 32.01
C LEU A 308 -21.83 -0.75 32.46
N ARG A 309 -22.10 0.54 32.71
CA ARG A 309 -23.44 1.03 33.05
C ARG A 309 -24.33 1.24 31.82
N SER A 310 -23.76 1.56 30.66
CA SER A 310 -24.52 1.72 29.43
C SER A 310 -24.97 0.38 28.82
N GLU A 311 -24.21 -0.70 29.06
CA GLU A 311 -24.57 -2.05 28.59
C GLU A 311 -25.47 -2.83 29.57
N GLY A 312 -25.66 -2.34 30.78
CA GLY A 312 -26.41 -3.03 31.84
C GLY A 312 -27.84 -2.53 32.10
N MET A 313 -28.38 -1.60 31.32
CA MET A 313 -29.71 -1.01 31.55
C MET A 313 -30.76 -1.28 30.46
N GLU A 314 -30.65 -2.42 29.75
CA GLU A 314 -31.80 -3.01 29.06
C GLU A 314 -31.94 -4.49 29.46
N GLY A 315 -32.57 -4.69 30.58
CA GLY A 315 -32.96 -5.97 31.13
C GLY A 315 -34.28 -5.84 31.85
#